data_fc6a06ab5e91f814510e04ac4889b62c
#
_entry.id   fc6a06ab5e91f814510e04ac4889b62c
#
_cell.length_a   1.000
_cell.length_b   1.000
_cell.length_c   1.000
_cell.angle_alpha   90.00
_cell.angle_beta   90.00
_cell.angle_gamma   90.00
#
_symmetry.space_group_name_H-M   'P 1'
#
loop_
_entity.id
_entity.type
_entity.pdbx_description
1 polymer ?
#
loop_
_entity_poly.entity_id
_entity_poly.type
_entity_poly.pdbx_seq_one_letter_code
_entity_poly.pdbx_strand_id
1 'polypeptide(L)'
;FHIPYEPIRWRRDIPAGVVDKNARVLELIAAYRNRGHLMADTDPLMMDSYARTSHPDLDILTYGLTLWDLDRSFKVGGFHGQDTMKLRDVLSILRDAYCRHVGVEYTHILEPEQQRWVQERVEIKHVKPPVAEQKYILSKLNAAEAFETFLQTKYVGQKRFSLEGAESVIPMMDAVIDQSAEYSLDEVVIGMPHL
;
A
#
# COMPACT_ATOMS: atom_id res chain seq x y z
N PHE A 1 29.54 16.39 5.67
CA PHE A 1 29.00 15.96 4.38
C PHE A 1 28.03 17.05 3.93
N HIS A 2 28.40 17.82 2.92
CA HIS A 2 27.55 18.79 2.26
C HIS A 2 26.71 18.03 1.22
N ILE A 3 25.42 17.86 1.49
CA ILE A 3 24.46 17.47 0.47
C ILE A 3 24.21 18.75 -0.35
N PRO A 4 24.52 18.78 -1.66
CA PRO A 4 24.22 19.95 -2.45
C PRO A 4 22.71 20.13 -2.53
N TYR A 5 22.21 21.19 -1.94
CA TYR A 5 20.83 21.64 -2.13
C TYR A 5 20.69 22.10 -3.58
N GLU A 6 20.07 21.29 -4.42
CA GLU A 6 19.59 21.79 -5.72
C GLU A 6 18.31 22.58 -5.47
N PRO A 7 18.33 23.89 -5.70
CA PRO A 7 17.10 24.68 -5.59
C PRO A 7 16.07 24.14 -6.59
N ILE A 8 14.83 24.04 -6.14
CA ILE A 8 13.69 23.69 -6.99
C ILE A 8 13.75 24.58 -8.23
N ARG A 9 14.20 24.01 -9.34
CA ARG A 9 14.15 24.72 -10.62
C ARG A 9 12.70 24.79 -11.01
N TRP A 10 12.12 25.98 -10.89
CA TRP A 10 10.88 26.28 -11.58
C TRP A 10 11.15 26.06 -13.06
N ARG A 11 10.66 24.94 -13.61
CA ARG A 11 10.75 24.70 -15.04
C ARG A 11 10.03 25.84 -15.74
N ARG A 12 10.80 26.77 -16.27
CA ARG A 12 10.31 27.71 -17.28
C ARG A 12 10.00 26.88 -18.51
N ASP A 13 8.80 27.13 -19.03
CA ASP A 13 8.41 26.83 -20.39
C ASP A 13 8.25 25.36 -20.77
N ILE A 14 7.16 24.76 -20.27
CA ILE A 14 6.42 23.86 -21.14
C ILE A 14 5.81 24.78 -22.22
N PRO A 15 6.18 24.60 -23.53
CA PRO A 15 5.54 25.38 -24.57
C PRO A 15 4.03 25.28 -24.40
N ALA A 16 3.30 26.39 -24.57
CA ALA A 16 1.85 26.48 -24.43
C ALA A 16 1.10 25.76 -25.58
N GLY A 17 1.48 24.54 -25.90
CA GLY A 17 0.58 23.54 -26.46
C GLY A 17 -0.33 23.12 -25.31
N VAL A 18 -1.63 23.17 -25.54
CA VAL A 18 -2.67 22.79 -24.57
C VAL A 18 -2.32 21.43 -24.00
N VAL A 19 -1.61 21.43 -22.89
CA VAL A 19 -1.33 20.19 -22.13
C VAL A 19 -2.70 19.77 -21.61
N ASP A 20 -3.24 18.66 -22.13
CA ASP A 20 -4.45 18.09 -21.58
C ASP A 20 -4.15 17.57 -20.18
N LYS A 21 -4.44 18.40 -19.18
CA LYS A 21 -4.21 18.06 -17.77
C LYS A 21 -5.01 16.84 -17.34
N ASN A 22 -6.08 16.46 -18.03
CA ASN A 22 -6.79 15.20 -17.76
C ASN A 22 -5.89 14.00 -18.10
N ALA A 23 -5.23 14.03 -19.27
CA ALA A 23 -4.27 13.00 -19.64
C ALA A 23 -3.13 12.90 -18.61
N ARG A 24 -2.65 14.04 -18.11
CA ARG A 24 -1.59 14.08 -17.08
C ARG A 24 -2.03 13.49 -15.75
N VAL A 25 -3.30 13.66 -15.36
CA VAL A 25 -3.85 13.02 -14.16
C VAL A 25 -3.94 11.50 -14.36
N LEU A 26 -4.30 11.01 -15.53
CA LEU A 26 -4.30 9.58 -15.83
C LEU A 26 -2.88 8.98 -15.81
N GLU A 27 -1.89 9.68 -16.34
CA GLU A 27 -0.48 9.29 -16.25
C GLU A 27 -0.01 9.22 -14.79
N LEU A 28 -0.39 10.17 -13.95
CA LEU A 28 -0.07 10.18 -12.53
C LEU A 28 -0.72 8.98 -11.80
N ILE A 29 -1.98 8.67 -12.08
CA ILE A 29 -2.65 7.48 -11.54
C ILE A 29 -1.88 6.21 -11.92
N ALA A 30 -1.51 6.07 -13.19
CA ALA A 30 -0.72 4.94 -13.67
C ALA A 30 0.66 4.85 -12.99
N ALA A 31 1.31 5.98 -12.74
CA ALA A 31 2.59 6.02 -12.04
C ALA A 31 2.47 5.52 -10.59
N TYR A 32 1.43 5.92 -9.86
CA TYR A 32 1.19 5.40 -8.50
C TYR A 32 0.92 3.91 -8.50
N ARG A 33 0.15 3.37 -9.46
CA ARG A 33 -0.12 1.93 -9.60
C ARG A 33 1.16 1.12 -9.84
N ASN A 34 2.08 1.68 -10.61
CA ASN A 34 3.32 1.00 -10.97
C ASN A 34 4.45 1.20 -9.96
N ARG A 35 4.52 2.33 -9.26
CA ARG A 35 5.68 2.74 -8.46
C ARG A 35 5.34 3.25 -7.07
N GLY A 36 4.06 3.33 -6.71
CA GLY A 36 3.63 3.82 -5.40
C GLY A 36 4.22 3.01 -4.25
N HIS A 37 4.37 1.68 -4.42
CA HIS A 37 4.97 0.78 -3.44
C HIS A 37 6.40 1.17 -3.05
N LEU A 38 7.16 1.82 -3.94
CA LEU A 38 8.52 2.30 -3.63
C LEU A 38 8.53 3.36 -2.52
N MET A 39 7.39 4.01 -2.29
CA MET A 39 7.20 5.01 -1.23
C MET A 39 6.47 4.45 -0.01
N ALA A 40 6.17 3.15 0.00
CA ALA A 40 5.52 2.52 1.14
C ALA A 40 6.47 2.45 2.34
N ASP A 41 5.97 2.81 3.52
CA ASP A 41 6.71 2.77 4.79
C ASP A 41 6.64 1.36 5.40
N THR A 42 7.47 0.46 4.86
CA THR A 42 7.52 -0.95 5.26
C THR A 42 8.62 -1.25 6.27
N ASP A 43 9.46 -0.26 6.61
CA ASP A 43 10.56 -0.41 7.57
C ASP A 43 10.20 0.20 8.93
N PRO A 44 9.80 -0.62 9.92
CA PRO A 44 9.45 -0.12 11.26
C PRO A 44 10.66 0.43 12.03
N LEU A 45 11.87 0.07 11.63
CA LEU A 45 13.11 0.54 12.27
C LEU A 45 13.61 1.86 11.68
N MET A 46 13.01 2.31 10.58
CA MET A 46 13.39 3.54 9.86
C MET A 46 14.88 3.62 9.49
N MET A 47 15.52 2.47 9.26
CA MET A 47 16.95 2.42 8.92
C MET A 47 17.26 3.12 7.60
N ASP A 48 16.33 3.08 6.66
CA ASP A 48 16.44 3.74 5.35
C ASP A 48 15.69 5.08 5.27
N SER A 49 15.45 5.74 6.42
CA SER A 49 14.71 7.01 6.48
C SER A 49 15.31 8.12 5.61
N TYR A 50 16.59 8.05 5.31
CA TYR A 50 17.29 8.97 4.41
C TYR A 50 17.05 8.67 2.91
N ALA A 51 16.62 7.47 2.55
CA ALA A 51 16.41 7.06 1.17
C ALA A 51 15.00 7.41 0.65
N ARG A 52 14.08 7.81 1.51
CA ARG A 52 12.69 8.13 1.13
C ARG A 52 12.54 9.57 0.64
N THR A 53 13.34 9.94 -0.33
CA THR A 53 13.03 11.09 -1.16
C THR A 53 11.82 10.76 -2.01
N SER A 54 10.88 11.71 -2.18
CA SER A 54 9.72 11.50 -3.05
C SER A 54 10.17 11.01 -4.42
N HIS A 55 9.59 9.90 -4.90
CA HIS A 55 9.92 9.41 -6.23
C HIS A 55 9.47 10.43 -7.27
N PRO A 56 10.32 10.84 -8.24
CA PRO A 56 9.99 11.89 -9.21
C PRO A 56 8.68 11.64 -9.98
N ASP A 57 8.42 10.38 -10.30
CA ASP A 57 7.21 9.99 -11.04
C ASP A 57 5.92 10.06 -10.19
N LEU A 58 6.03 10.24 -8.88
CA LEU A 58 4.88 10.43 -7.98
C LEU A 58 4.65 11.90 -7.62
N ASP A 59 5.51 12.79 -8.13
CA ASP A 59 5.36 14.23 -7.94
C ASP A 59 4.44 14.81 -9.02
N ILE A 60 3.41 15.54 -8.59
CA ILE A 60 2.47 16.22 -9.50
C ILE A 60 3.16 17.20 -10.44
N LEU A 61 4.28 17.79 -10.01
CA LEU A 61 5.04 18.74 -10.82
C LEU A 61 5.64 18.10 -12.07
N THR A 62 5.98 16.80 -12.01
CA THR A 62 6.47 16.02 -13.16
C THR A 62 5.45 16.01 -14.30
N TYR A 63 4.18 16.06 -13.97
CA TYR A 63 3.06 16.05 -14.91
C TYR A 63 2.56 17.45 -15.28
N GLY A 64 3.26 18.49 -14.87
CA GLY A 64 2.83 19.87 -15.10
C GLY A 64 1.58 20.26 -14.32
N LEU A 65 1.23 19.48 -13.30
CA LEU A 65 0.19 19.82 -12.33
C LEU A 65 0.81 20.63 -11.19
N THR A 66 0.04 21.52 -10.60
CA THR A 66 0.51 22.41 -9.54
C THR A 66 -0.41 22.38 -8.33
N LEU A 67 0.01 23.02 -7.24
CA LEU A 67 -0.83 23.17 -6.05
C LEU A 67 -2.17 23.84 -6.34
N TRP A 68 -2.23 24.71 -7.35
CA TRP A 68 -3.46 25.38 -7.81
C TRP A 68 -4.44 24.43 -8.49
N ASP A 69 -3.98 23.25 -8.92
CA ASP A 69 -4.82 22.24 -9.55
C ASP A 69 -5.48 21.31 -8.54
N LEU A 70 -5.07 21.31 -7.27
CA LEU A 70 -5.55 20.37 -6.24
C LEU A 70 -7.08 20.39 -6.07
N ASP A 71 -7.70 21.56 -6.13
CA ASP A 71 -9.15 21.70 -5.97
C ASP A 71 -9.93 21.66 -7.29
N ARG A 72 -9.24 21.50 -8.41
CA ARG A 72 -9.85 21.36 -9.73
C ARG A 72 -10.26 19.90 -9.95
N SER A 73 -11.37 19.72 -10.66
CA SER A 73 -11.85 18.42 -11.08
C SER A 73 -11.28 18.04 -12.45
N PHE A 74 -10.85 16.78 -12.57
CA PHE A 74 -10.29 16.21 -13.79
C PHE A 74 -11.01 14.92 -14.14
N LYS A 75 -10.97 14.55 -15.44
CA LYS A 75 -11.41 13.22 -15.87
C LYS A 75 -10.42 12.18 -15.36
N VAL A 76 -10.92 11.16 -14.68
CA VAL A 76 -10.10 10.13 -14.00
C VAL A 76 -10.29 8.73 -14.58
N GLY A 77 -11.00 8.59 -15.72
CA GLY A 77 -11.11 7.34 -16.45
C GLY A 77 -11.73 6.20 -15.65
N GLY A 78 -12.76 6.47 -14.86
CA GLY A 78 -13.40 5.46 -14.01
C GLY A 78 -12.66 5.14 -12.71
N PHE A 79 -11.59 5.89 -12.36
CA PHE A 79 -10.88 5.72 -11.09
C PHE A 79 -11.86 5.82 -9.91
N HIS A 80 -11.81 4.83 -9.02
CA HIS A 80 -12.71 4.71 -7.87
C HIS A 80 -14.20 4.81 -8.26
N GLY A 81 -14.56 4.29 -9.46
CA GLY A 81 -15.93 4.30 -9.98
C GLY A 81 -16.47 5.68 -10.39
N GLN A 82 -15.59 6.69 -10.55
CA GLN A 82 -15.98 8.05 -10.87
C GLN A 82 -15.43 8.50 -12.23
N ASP A 83 -16.21 9.31 -12.96
CA ASP A 83 -15.74 9.89 -14.22
C ASP A 83 -14.83 11.10 -13.98
N THR A 84 -15.15 11.89 -12.95
CA THR A 84 -14.40 13.09 -12.57
C THR A 84 -14.17 13.16 -11.07
N MET A 85 -12.99 13.62 -10.68
CA MET A 85 -12.60 13.76 -9.27
C MET A 85 -11.66 14.95 -9.10
N LYS A 86 -11.65 15.57 -7.90
CA LYS A 86 -10.65 16.59 -7.57
C LYS A 86 -9.27 15.94 -7.42
N LEU A 87 -8.24 16.63 -7.90
CA LEU A 87 -6.87 16.10 -7.83
C LEU A 87 -6.44 15.73 -6.40
N ARG A 88 -6.85 16.52 -5.39
CA ARG A 88 -6.53 16.21 -3.98
C ARG A 88 -7.14 14.88 -3.51
N ASP A 89 -8.34 14.57 -3.96
CA ASP A 89 -9.03 13.32 -3.58
C ASP A 89 -8.37 12.12 -4.29
N VAL A 90 -8.00 12.29 -5.57
CA VAL A 90 -7.21 11.30 -6.31
C VAL A 90 -5.90 11.00 -5.58
N LEU A 91 -5.14 12.03 -5.21
CA LEU A 91 -3.87 11.87 -4.49
C LEU A 91 -4.05 11.23 -3.10
N SER A 92 -5.14 11.58 -2.40
CA SER A 92 -5.42 10.98 -1.09
C SER A 92 -5.63 9.48 -1.21
N ILE A 93 -6.46 9.03 -2.17
CA ILE A 93 -6.72 7.60 -2.39
C ILE A 93 -5.44 6.88 -2.82
N LEU A 94 -4.69 7.44 -3.77
CA LEU A 94 -3.46 6.83 -4.29
C LEU A 94 -2.40 6.68 -3.19
N ARG A 95 -2.19 7.71 -2.38
CA ARG A 95 -1.24 7.65 -1.26
C ARG A 95 -1.68 6.67 -0.19
N ASP A 96 -2.98 6.64 0.11
CA ASP A 96 -3.55 5.69 1.06
C ASP A 96 -3.40 4.24 0.59
N ALA A 97 -3.60 4.00 -0.71
CA ALA A 97 -3.52 2.68 -1.30
C ALA A 97 -2.08 2.14 -1.44
N TYR A 98 -1.14 3.00 -1.85
CA TYR A 98 0.19 2.55 -2.31
C TYR A 98 1.37 3.02 -1.48
N CYS A 99 1.23 4.07 -0.66
CA CYS A 99 2.38 4.70 0.01
C CYS A 99 2.32 4.65 1.54
N ARG A 100 1.45 3.83 2.14
CA ARG A 100 1.39 3.64 3.60
C ARG A 100 2.36 2.57 4.06
N HIS A 101 1.90 1.61 4.87
CA HIS A 101 2.72 0.58 5.51
C HIS A 101 2.67 -0.77 4.77
N VAL A 102 2.05 -0.82 3.60
CA VAL A 102 1.96 -2.01 2.76
C VAL A 102 2.39 -1.64 1.35
N GLY A 103 3.38 -2.35 0.81
CA GLY A 103 3.76 -2.27 -0.59
C GLY A 103 2.89 -3.20 -1.41
N VAL A 104 2.19 -2.66 -2.43
CA VAL A 104 1.31 -3.45 -3.30
C VAL A 104 1.82 -3.40 -4.72
N GLU A 105 2.10 -4.57 -5.28
CA GLU A 105 2.56 -4.76 -6.65
C GLU A 105 1.67 -5.78 -7.37
N TYR A 106 0.91 -5.37 -8.36
CA TYR A 106 -0.01 -6.24 -9.09
C TYR A 106 -0.04 -5.97 -10.60
N THR A 107 0.67 -4.95 -11.07
CA THR A 107 0.66 -4.55 -12.49
C THR A 107 1.30 -5.59 -13.41
N HIS A 108 2.02 -6.57 -12.86
CA HIS A 108 2.58 -7.72 -13.56
C HIS A 108 1.54 -8.80 -13.89
N ILE A 109 0.33 -8.74 -13.31
CA ILE A 109 -0.75 -9.69 -13.61
C ILE A 109 -1.21 -9.48 -15.05
N LEU A 110 -1.13 -10.52 -15.86
CA LEU A 110 -1.43 -10.44 -17.29
C LEU A 110 -2.94 -10.46 -17.59
N GLU A 111 -3.73 -11.12 -16.73
CA GLU A 111 -5.17 -11.23 -16.90
C GLU A 111 -5.87 -9.93 -16.48
N PRO A 112 -6.50 -9.18 -17.40
CA PRO A 112 -7.06 -7.87 -17.09
C PRO A 112 -8.16 -7.89 -16.02
N GLU A 113 -8.94 -8.96 -15.95
CA GLU A 113 -10.00 -9.11 -14.94
C GLU A 113 -9.42 -9.28 -13.54
N GLN A 114 -8.40 -10.12 -13.40
CA GLN A 114 -7.70 -10.33 -12.13
C GLN A 114 -6.99 -9.04 -11.67
N GLN A 115 -6.30 -8.37 -12.60
CA GLN A 115 -5.64 -7.11 -12.32
C GLN A 115 -6.63 -6.05 -11.81
N ARG A 116 -7.78 -5.92 -12.49
CA ARG A 116 -8.85 -4.99 -12.09
C ARG A 116 -9.44 -5.37 -10.74
N TRP A 117 -9.64 -6.66 -10.50
CA TRP A 117 -10.16 -7.16 -9.23
C TRP A 117 -9.26 -6.76 -8.04
N VAL A 118 -7.94 -6.90 -8.17
CA VAL A 118 -6.96 -6.47 -7.15
C VAL A 118 -7.01 -4.95 -7.00
N GLN A 119 -6.98 -4.23 -8.12
CA GLN A 119 -6.98 -2.76 -8.14
C GLN A 119 -8.19 -2.18 -7.40
N GLU A 120 -9.38 -2.68 -7.66
CA GLU A 120 -10.62 -2.22 -7.01
C GLU A 120 -10.62 -2.44 -5.49
N ARG A 121 -9.88 -3.45 -5.00
CA ARG A 121 -9.75 -3.75 -3.58
C ARG A 121 -8.64 -3.00 -2.88
N VAL A 122 -7.63 -2.60 -3.61
CA VAL A 122 -6.51 -1.79 -3.10
C VAL A 122 -6.87 -0.31 -3.09
N GLU A 123 -7.51 0.19 -4.16
CA GLU A 123 -7.88 1.59 -4.33
C GLU A 123 -9.18 1.93 -3.60
N ILE A 124 -9.25 1.60 -2.31
CA ILE A 124 -10.37 1.92 -1.44
C ILE A 124 -9.95 2.94 -0.37
N LYS A 125 -10.92 3.64 0.19
CA LYS A 125 -10.67 4.45 1.37
C LYS A 125 -10.51 3.52 2.58
N HIS A 126 -9.32 3.47 3.14
CA HIS A 126 -9.07 2.69 4.36
C HIS A 126 -9.83 3.29 5.54
N VAL A 127 -10.69 2.50 6.12
CA VAL A 127 -11.43 2.84 7.33
C VAL A 127 -10.84 2.02 8.48
N LYS A 128 -10.67 2.66 9.64
CA LYS A 128 -10.21 1.93 10.83
C LYS A 128 -11.20 0.81 11.16
N PRO A 129 -10.74 -0.43 11.39
CA PRO A 129 -11.59 -1.55 11.74
C PRO A 129 -12.49 -1.23 12.95
N PRO A 130 -13.70 -1.80 13.03
CA PRO A 130 -14.58 -1.68 14.20
C PRO A 130 -13.87 -2.17 15.47
N VAL A 131 -14.28 -1.65 16.63
CA VAL A 131 -13.66 -2.01 17.92
C VAL A 131 -13.73 -3.51 18.21
N ALA A 132 -14.79 -4.19 17.77
CA ALA A 132 -14.92 -5.64 17.91
C ALA A 132 -13.81 -6.39 17.15
N GLU A 133 -13.54 -6.00 15.92
CA GLU A 133 -12.49 -6.59 15.09
C GLU A 133 -11.09 -6.27 15.67
N GLN A 134 -10.85 -5.04 16.13
CA GLN A 134 -9.58 -4.69 16.79
C GLN A 134 -9.34 -5.56 18.04
N LYS A 135 -10.37 -5.80 18.84
CA LYS A 135 -10.27 -6.69 20.02
C LYS A 135 -10.02 -8.14 19.60
N TYR A 136 -10.64 -8.58 18.51
CA TYR A 136 -10.42 -9.93 17.98
C TYR A 136 -8.98 -10.11 17.54
N ILE A 137 -8.44 -9.19 16.75
CA ILE A 137 -7.02 -9.19 16.33
C ILE A 137 -6.10 -9.21 17.56
N LEU A 138 -6.35 -8.35 18.55
CA LEU A 138 -5.57 -8.32 19.78
C LEU A 138 -5.64 -9.67 20.54
N SER A 139 -6.80 -10.31 20.59
CA SER A 139 -6.95 -11.61 21.23
C SER A 139 -6.10 -12.71 20.55
N LYS A 140 -6.02 -12.67 19.22
CA LYS A 140 -5.18 -13.62 18.45
C LYS A 140 -3.69 -13.36 18.67
N LEU A 141 -3.26 -12.11 18.73
CA LEU A 141 -1.88 -11.75 19.06
C LEU A 141 -1.50 -12.20 20.47
N ASN A 142 -2.34 -11.92 21.46
CA ASN A 142 -2.13 -12.39 22.84
C ASN A 142 -2.09 -13.92 22.95
N ALA A 143 -2.93 -14.62 22.22
CA ALA A 143 -2.94 -16.08 22.21
C ALA A 143 -1.62 -16.66 21.65
N ALA A 144 -1.10 -16.06 20.58
CA ALA A 144 0.17 -16.45 19.98
C ALA A 144 1.33 -16.24 20.96
N GLU A 145 1.43 -15.08 21.61
CA GLU A 145 2.47 -14.79 22.60
C GLU A 145 2.36 -15.71 23.83
N ALA A 146 1.16 -15.90 24.34
CA ALA A 146 0.92 -16.80 25.49
C ALA A 146 1.34 -18.24 25.16
N PHE A 147 1.05 -18.71 23.94
CA PHE A 147 1.48 -20.04 23.50
C PHE A 147 3.00 -20.16 23.39
N GLU A 148 3.67 -19.18 22.81
CA GLU A 148 5.14 -19.17 22.74
C GLU A 148 5.78 -19.15 24.14
N THR A 149 5.27 -18.34 25.05
CA THR A 149 5.72 -18.28 26.44
C THR A 149 5.50 -19.62 27.17
N PHE A 150 4.35 -20.25 26.95
CA PHE A 150 4.07 -21.59 27.49
C PHE A 150 5.09 -22.61 26.99
N LEU A 151 5.36 -22.66 25.68
CA LEU A 151 6.36 -23.57 25.10
C LEU A 151 7.75 -23.34 25.68
N GLN A 152 8.14 -22.07 25.85
CA GLN A 152 9.44 -21.72 26.43
C GLN A 152 9.62 -22.24 27.87
N THR A 153 8.54 -22.16 28.67
CA THR A 153 8.56 -22.55 30.07
C THR A 153 8.48 -24.05 30.28
N LYS A 154 7.69 -24.75 29.44
CA LYS A 154 7.42 -26.18 29.61
C LYS A 154 8.40 -27.10 28.88
N TYR A 155 8.95 -26.63 27.77
CA TYR A 155 9.80 -27.42 26.89
C TYR A 155 11.19 -26.78 26.75
N VAL A 156 11.84 -26.56 27.88
CA VAL A 156 13.20 -26.00 27.97
C VAL A 156 14.17 -26.85 27.16
N GLY A 157 14.93 -26.20 26.25
CA GLY A 157 15.95 -26.86 25.43
C GLY A 157 15.47 -27.41 24.09
N GLN A 158 14.18 -27.33 23.77
CA GLN A 158 13.71 -27.59 22.41
C GLN A 158 14.02 -26.38 21.50
N LYS A 159 14.43 -26.68 20.26
CA LYS A 159 14.56 -25.64 19.24
C LYS A 159 13.20 -24.99 18.97
N ARG A 160 13.15 -23.70 19.11
CA ARG A 160 11.95 -22.91 18.91
C ARG A 160 12.31 -21.62 18.18
N PHE A 161 11.50 -21.28 17.19
CA PHE A 161 11.58 -20.01 16.50
C PHE A 161 10.35 -19.20 16.88
N SER A 162 10.56 -17.97 17.33
CA SER A 162 9.47 -17.08 17.68
C SER A 162 9.01 -16.24 16.47
N LEU A 163 7.81 -15.68 16.57
CA LEU A 163 7.23 -14.81 15.55
C LEU A 163 7.51 -13.32 15.80
N GLU A 164 8.49 -12.98 16.63
CA GLU A 164 8.81 -11.58 16.94
C GLU A 164 9.08 -10.78 15.66
N GLY A 165 8.30 -9.71 15.47
CA GLY A 165 8.29 -8.92 14.24
C GLY A 165 7.34 -9.42 13.15
N ALA A 166 6.82 -10.65 13.27
CA ALA A 166 5.89 -11.25 12.30
C ALA A 166 4.57 -11.72 12.96
N GLU A 167 4.23 -11.24 14.14
CA GLU A 167 3.06 -11.69 14.92
C GLU A 167 1.75 -11.46 14.16
N SER A 168 1.70 -10.47 13.27
CA SER A 168 0.53 -10.19 12.42
C SER A 168 0.18 -11.33 11.45
N VAL A 169 1.10 -12.28 11.22
CA VAL A 169 0.84 -13.49 10.42
C VAL A 169 -0.31 -14.30 11.04
N ILE A 170 -0.42 -14.35 12.36
CA ILE A 170 -1.46 -15.14 13.06
C ILE A 170 -2.87 -14.64 12.74
N PRO A 171 -3.24 -13.37 13.00
CA PRO A 171 -4.57 -12.88 12.63
C PRO A 171 -4.77 -12.80 11.10
N MET A 172 -3.72 -12.64 10.31
CA MET A 172 -3.82 -12.67 8.85
C MET A 172 -4.19 -14.07 8.35
N MET A 173 -3.52 -15.12 8.81
CA MET A 173 -3.83 -16.50 8.46
C MET A 173 -5.21 -16.92 8.92
N ASP A 174 -5.62 -16.50 10.11
CA ASP A 174 -6.95 -16.71 10.63
C ASP A 174 -8.01 -16.10 9.69
N ALA A 175 -7.85 -14.86 9.27
CA ALA A 175 -8.74 -14.21 8.32
C ALA A 175 -8.77 -14.90 6.94
N VAL A 176 -7.62 -15.39 6.46
CA VAL A 176 -7.55 -16.14 5.19
C VAL A 176 -8.33 -17.45 5.27
N ILE A 177 -8.19 -18.18 6.39
CA ILE A 177 -8.89 -19.47 6.59
C ILE A 177 -10.39 -19.23 6.73
N ASP A 178 -10.81 -18.25 7.53
CA ASP A 178 -12.22 -17.90 7.69
C ASP A 178 -12.86 -17.53 6.34
N GLN A 179 -12.20 -16.67 5.58
CA GLN A 179 -12.68 -16.25 4.28
C GLN A 179 -12.73 -17.42 3.27
N SER A 180 -11.76 -18.33 3.34
CA SER A 180 -11.73 -19.53 2.51
C SER A 180 -12.92 -20.44 2.81
N ALA A 181 -13.27 -20.59 4.10
CA ALA A 181 -14.43 -21.35 4.53
C ALA A 181 -15.74 -20.69 4.07
N GLU A 182 -15.85 -19.37 4.17
CA GLU A 182 -17.03 -18.63 3.67
C GLU A 182 -17.22 -18.80 2.15
N TYR A 183 -16.14 -18.86 1.40
CA TYR A 183 -16.17 -19.14 -0.05
C TYR A 183 -16.30 -20.62 -0.40
N SER A 184 -16.46 -21.49 0.60
CA SER A 184 -16.59 -22.95 0.41
C SER A 184 -15.43 -23.56 -0.37
N LEU A 185 -14.20 -23.11 -0.09
CA LEU A 185 -13.00 -23.74 -0.63
C LEU A 185 -12.75 -25.07 0.09
N ASP A 186 -12.41 -26.09 -0.67
CA ASP A 186 -12.18 -27.45 -0.13
C ASP A 186 -10.84 -27.55 0.61
N GLU A 187 -9.81 -26.82 0.16
CA GLU A 187 -8.47 -26.93 0.69
C GLU A 187 -7.76 -25.57 0.78
N VAL A 188 -6.93 -25.41 1.80
CA VAL A 188 -5.95 -24.34 1.94
C VAL A 188 -4.56 -24.96 2.11
N VAL A 189 -3.63 -24.63 1.20
CA VAL A 189 -2.25 -25.13 1.25
C VAL A 189 -1.34 -24.04 1.81
N ILE A 190 -0.64 -24.37 2.91
CA ILE A 190 0.32 -23.47 3.56
C ILE A 190 1.72 -23.95 3.28
N GLY A 191 2.54 -23.12 2.65
CA GLY A 191 3.95 -23.36 2.42
C GLY A 191 4.81 -22.49 3.34
N MET A 192 5.81 -23.09 3.99
CA MET A 192 6.81 -22.36 4.76
C MET A 192 8.21 -22.70 4.24
N PRO A 193 9.10 -21.71 4.07
CA PRO A 193 10.49 -22.00 3.73
C PRO A 193 11.17 -22.65 4.95
N HIS A 194 11.89 -23.73 4.70
CA HIS A 194 12.81 -24.30 5.67
C HIS A 194 14.19 -23.69 5.48
N LEU A 195 14.74 -23.15 6.55
CA LEU A 195 16.14 -22.74 6.66
C LEU A 195 16.95 -23.84 7.36
#